data_646297fc9442aff0ff4069596af4ccea
#
_entry.id   646297fc9442aff0ff4069596af4ccea
#
_cell.length_a   1.000
_cell.length_b   1.000
_cell.length_c   1.000
_cell.angle_alpha   90.00
_cell.angle_beta   90.00
_cell.angle_gamma   90.00
#
_symmetry.space_group_name_H-M   'P 1'
#
loop_
_entity.id
_entity.type
_entity.pdbx_description
1 polymer ?
#
loop_
_entity_poly.entity_id
_entity_poly.type
_entity_poly.pdbx_seq_one_letter_code
_entity_poly.pdbx_strand_id
1 'polypeptide(L)'
;DLRDQRSLLIDELSQYCDVETKEIPPDNGVGENQFYVYINGGTLVDTYKVNALVTKQKDTYVNINDITGLYDVSWADGSTFNMHSTAIGGQLQSCIETRDGNNATNLHGTVDSIANNADGKLVLTVTGTNCNDVQVLNIPAHDGEITINNRTYAYDNFEVKVDAAGNF
;
A
#
# COMPACT_ATOMS: atom_id res chain seq x y z
N ASP A 1 19.55 -23.69 -19.89
CA ASP A 1 20.53 -22.70 -19.40
C ASP A 1 19.99 -22.04 -18.12
N LEU A 2 20.87 -21.69 -17.18
CA LEU A 2 20.50 -21.02 -15.93
C LEU A 2 19.85 -19.64 -16.17
N ARG A 3 20.26 -18.94 -17.22
CA ARG A 3 19.65 -17.67 -17.61
C ARG A 3 18.19 -17.84 -18.08
N ASP A 4 17.93 -18.90 -18.82
CA ASP A 4 16.57 -19.20 -19.29
C ASP A 4 15.68 -19.58 -18.11
N GLN A 5 16.18 -20.34 -17.14
CA GLN A 5 15.48 -20.67 -15.91
C GLN A 5 15.18 -19.41 -15.09
N ARG A 6 16.14 -18.49 -14.95
CA ARG A 6 15.93 -17.21 -14.29
C ARG A 6 14.82 -16.39 -14.99
N SER A 7 14.88 -16.29 -16.31
CA SER A 7 13.88 -15.56 -17.09
C SER A 7 12.50 -16.16 -16.90
N LEU A 8 12.40 -17.49 -16.93
CA LEU A 8 11.13 -18.16 -16.70
C LEU A 8 10.55 -17.89 -15.30
N LEU A 9 11.38 -17.87 -14.26
CA LEU A 9 10.96 -17.54 -12.89
C LEU A 9 10.52 -16.07 -12.76
N ILE A 10 11.16 -15.17 -13.47
CA ILE A 10 10.75 -13.74 -13.52
C ILE A 10 9.40 -13.61 -14.23
N ASP A 11 9.21 -14.31 -15.34
CA ASP A 11 7.94 -14.33 -16.08
C ASP A 11 6.82 -14.90 -15.21
N GLU A 12 7.09 -15.96 -14.44
CA GLU A 12 6.14 -16.53 -13.49
C GLU A 12 5.82 -15.53 -12.35
N LEU A 13 6.84 -14.87 -11.78
CA LEU A 13 6.67 -13.88 -10.74
C LEU A 13 5.85 -12.67 -11.23
N SER A 14 6.04 -12.27 -12.48
CA SER A 14 5.33 -11.13 -13.09
C SER A 14 3.82 -11.34 -13.24
N GLN A 15 3.34 -12.59 -13.12
CA GLN A 15 1.91 -12.89 -13.08
C GLN A 15 1.28 -12.47 -11.73
N TYR A 16 2.10 -12.46 -10.68
CA TYR A 16 1.64 -12.16 -9.32
C TYR A 16 1.81 -10.70 -8.93
N CYS A 17 2.86 -10.04 -9.41
CA CYS A 17 3.16 -8.64 -9.10
C CYS A 17 4.01 -7.99 -10.19
N ASP A 18 4.08 -6.66 -10.16
CA ASP A 18 4.98 -5.92 -11.04
C ASP A 18 6.43 -6.14 -10.61
N VAL A 19 7.25 -6.57 -11.56
CA VAL A 19 8.65 -6.92 -11.33
C VAL A 19 9.55 -6.02 -12.18
N GLU A 20 10.49 -5.38 -11.52
CA GLU A 20 11.55 -4.63 -12.18
C GLU A 20 12.88 -5.39 -12.06
N THR A 21 13.63 -5.51 -13.15
CA THR A 21 14.94 -6.16 -13.15
C THR A 21 16.02 -5.20 -13.62
N LYS A 22 17.20 -5.31 -13.01
CA LYS A 22 18.37 -4.51 -13.40
C LYS A 22 19.60 -5.38 -13.43
N GLU A 23 20.34 -5.33 -14.53
CA GLU A 23 21.62 -5.99 -14.67
C GLU A 23 22.74 -4.92 -14.81
N ILE A 24 23.75 -5.00 -13.95
CA ILE A 24 24.84 -4.04 -13.90
C ILE A 24 26.13 -4.80 -14.23
N PRO A 25 26.83 -4.42 -15.33
CA PRO A 25 28.13 -5.01 -15.65
C PRO A 25 29.18 -4.57 -14.61
N PRO A 26 30.23 -5.37 -14.40
CA PRO A 26 31.31 -5.00 -13.50
C PRO A 26 32.08 -3.76 -14.01
N ASP A 27 32.43 -2.87 -13.08
CA ASP A 27 33.06 -1.57 -13.37
C ASP A 27 34.37 -1.68 -14.23
N ASN A 28 35.08 -2.80 -14.06
CA ASN A 28 36.37 -3.02 -14.78
C ASN A 28 36.23 -3.94 -15.99
N GLY A 29 35.01 -4.30 -16.39
CA GLY A 29 34.76 -5.25 -17.49
C GLY A 29 35.25 -6.68 -17.21
N VAL A 30 35.68 -6.98 -15.98
CA VAL A 30 36.15 -8.29 -15.54
C VAL A 30 35.30 -8.75 -14.35
N GLY A 31 34.60 -9.88 -14.48
CA GLY A 31 33.74 -10.43 -13.45
C GLY A 31 32.33 -10.73 -13.97
N GLU A 32 31.46 -11.14 -13.06
CA GLU A 32 30.07 -11.42 -13.38
C GLU A 32 29.20 -10.17 -13.23
N ASN A 33 28.15 -10.06 -14.06
CA ASN A 33 27.17 -9.02 -13.95
C ASN A 33 26.39 -9.17 -12.64
N GLN A 34 26.16 -8.06 -11.97
CA GLN A 34 25.25 -8.02 -10.82
C GLN A 34 23.80 -7.98 -11.33
N PHE A 35 22.94 -8.76 -10.70
CA PHE A 35 21.55 -8.87 -11.11
C PHE A 35 20.62 -8.57 -9.93
N TYR A 36 19.72 -7.63 -10.15
CA TYR A 36 18.76 -7.18 -9.16
C TYR A 36 17.33 -7.44 -9.61
N VAL A 37 16.49 -7.80 -8.67
CA VAL A 37 15.03 -7.91 -8.86
C VAL A 37 14.35 -7.06 -7.81
N TYR A 38 13.44 -6.20 -8.23
CA TYR A 38 12.68 -5.32 -7.37
C TYR A 38 11.19 -5.61 -7.48
N ILE A 39 10.49 -5.50 -6.34
CA ILE A 39 9.03 -5.54 -6.24
C ILE A 39 8.60 -4.38 -5.36
N ASN A 40 7.61 -3.61 -5.79
CA ASN A 40 7.04 -2.50 -5.01
C ASN A 40 8.13 -1.54 -4.47
N GLY A 41 9.15 -1.27 -5.27
CA GLY A 41 10.29 -0.42 -4.91
C GLY A 41 11.30 -1.03 -3.93
N GLY A 42 11.05 -2.23 -3.41
CA GLY A 42 11.97 -2.96 -2.54
C GLY A 42 12.79 -4.01 -3.30
N THR A 43 14.00 -4.28 -2.84
CA THR A 43 14.90 -5.27 -3.45
C THR A 43 14.54 -6.68 -2.97
N LEU A 44 14.05 -7.53 -3.89
CA LEU A 44 13.80 -8.94 -3.63
C LEU A 44 15.09 -9.77 -3.77
N VAL A 45 15.84 -9.52 -4.82
CA VAL A 45 17.11 -10.22 -5.10
C VAL A 45 18.20 -9.18 -5.34
N ASP A 46 19.30 -9.33 -4.64
CA ASP A 46 20.55 -8.60 -4.84
C ASP A 46 21.62 -9.63 -5.13
N THR A 47 21.82 -9.94 -6.40
CA THR A 47 22.82 -10.90 -6.95
C THR A 47 23.03 -12.17 -6.11
N TYR A 48 23.42 -12.04 -4.84
CA TYR A 48 23.76 -13.12 -3.92
C TYR A 48 22.83 -13.23 -2.71
N LYS A 49 21.93 -12.24 -2.52
CA LYS A 49 21.04 -12.19 -1.36
C LYS A 49 19.59 -12.12 -1.81
N VAL A 50 18.75 -12.79 -1.05
CA VAL A 50 17.30 -12.74 -1.22
C VAL A 50 16.69 -12.13 0.03
N ASN A 51 15.91 -11.07 -0.14
CA ASN A 51 15.06 -10.51 0.89
C ASN A 51 13.62 -10.93 0.61
N ALA A 52 13.21 -12.05 1.17
CA ALA A 52 11.90 -12.64 0.90
C ALA A 52 10.77 -11.82 1.53
N LEU A 53 9.57 -11.94 0.98
CA LEU A 53 8.36 -11.48 1.64
C LEU A 53 7.93 -12.52 2.68
N VAL A 54 7.53 -12.04 3.85
CA VAL A 54 7.02 -12.85 4.96
C VAL A 54 5.66 -12.33 5.39
N THR A 55 4.83 -13.21 5.94
CA THR A 55 3.53 -12.84 6.50
C THR A 55 3.59 -12.81 8.01
N LYS A 56 3.03 -11.76 8.61
CA LYS A 56 2.89 -11.60 10.06
C LYS A 56 1.43 -11.34 10.39
N GLN A 57 0.94 -12.00 11.42
CA GLN A 57 -0.43 -11.76 11.88
C GLN A 57 -0.57 -10.32 12.39
N LYS A 58 -1.63 -9.64 11.99
CA LYS A 58 -1.96 -8.28 12.44
C LYS A 58 -2.34 -8.26 13.90
N ASP A 59 -1.80 -7.29 14.63
CA ASP A 59 -2.20 -6.96 16.01
C ASP A 59 -3.29 -5.87 16.02
N THR A 60 -3.53 -5.20 14.87
CA THR A 60 -4.47 -4.08 14.73
C THR A 60 -5.39 -4.27 13.53
N TYR A 61 -6.56 -3.64 13.58
CA TYR A 61 -7.53 -3.65 12.48
C TYR A 61 -7.30 -2.43 11.57
N VAL A 62 -7.47 -2.61 10.25
CA VAL A 62 -7.51 -1.50 9.28
C VAL A 62 -8.92 -0.94 9.21
N ASN A 63 -9.92 -1.84 9.24
CA ASN A 63 -11.33 -1.49 9.24
C ASN A 63 -12.02 -2.06 10.48
N ILE A 64 -13.09 -1.41 10.93
CA ILE A 64 -13.87 -1.86 12.07
C ILE A 64 -14.51 -3.26 11.84
N ASN A 65 -14.69 -3.63 10.59
CA ASN A 65 -15.28 -4.91 10.18
C ASN A 65 -14.24 -5.99 9.87
N ASP A 66 -12.95 -5.71 10.07
CA ASP A 66 -11.90 -6.69 9.83
C ASP A 66 -12.07 -7.92 10.74
N ILE A 67 -11.87 -9.08 10.16
CA ILE A 67 -11.86 -10.34 10.89
C ILE A 67 -10.56 -10.44 11.68
N THR A 68 -10.64 -10.97 12.91
CA THR A 68 -9.46 -11.27 13.73
C THR A 68 -8.56 -12.28 13.00
N GLY A 69 -7.25 -12.03 13.00
CA GLY A 69 -6.28 -12.99 12.47
C GLY A 69 -5.87 -12.76 11.03
N LEU A 70 -6.15 -11.59 10.46
CA LEU A 70 -5.58 -11.19 9.18
C LEU A 70 -4.06 -11.08 9.26
N TYR A 71 -3.41 -11.25 8.13
CA TYR A 71 -1.95 -11.18 8.01
C TYR A 71 -1.54 -9.95 7.21
N ASP A 72 -0.46 -9.31 7.65
CA ASP A 72 0.29 -8.33 6.87
C ASP A 72 1.45 -9.00 6.15
N VAL A 73 1.86 -8.37 5.05
CA VAL A 73 3.07 -8.73 4.33
C VAL A 73 4.17 -7.75 4.70
N SER A 74 5.36 -8.25 4.99
CA SER A 74 6.55 -7.46 5.25
C SER A 74 7.78 -8.10 4.62
N TRP A 75 8.86 -7.35 4.52
CA TRP A 75 10.13 -7.92 4.11
C TRP A 75 10.76 -8.73 5.25
N ALA A 76 11.52 -9.76 4.91
CA ALA A 76 12.18 -10.62 5.91
C ALA A 76 13.23 -9.88 6.75
N ASP A 77 13.78 -8.78 6.25
CA ASP A 77 14.69 -7.90 7.00
C ASP A 77 13.97 -6.99 8.02
N GLY A 78 12.65 -7.06 8.09
CA GLY A 78 11.81 -6.27 8.98
C GLY A 78 11.41 -4.90 8.40
N SER A 79 11.83 -4.56 7.20
CA SER A 79 11.37 -3.34 6.55
C SER A 79 9.91 -3.46 6.08
N THR A 80 9.25 -2.30 5.98
CA THR A 80 7.83 -2.24 5.62
C THR A 80 7.61 -2.55 4.15
N PHE A 81 6.69 -3.46 3.86
CA PHE A 81 6.11 -3.64 2.53
C PHE A 81 4.82 -2.82 2.46
N ASN A 82 4.80 -1.75 1.66
CA ASN A 82 3.60 -0.93 1.52
C ASN A 82 2.53 -1.68 0.72
N MET A 83 1.59 -2.31 1.43
CA MET A 83 0.51 -3.11 0.84
C MET A 83 -0.53 -2.29 0.06
N HIS A 84 -0.56 -0.97 0.26
CA HIS A 84 -1.50 -0.06 -0.43
C HIS A 84 -0.85 0.66 -1.61
N SER A 85 0.37 0.30 -1.97
CA SER A 85 1.06 0.84 -3.13
C SER A 85 0.47 0.33 -4.44
N THR A 86 0.26 1.23 -5.39
CA THR A 86 -0.14 0.86 -6.77
C THR A 86 1.00 0.22 -7.57
N ALA A 87 2.23 0.25 -7.05
CA ALA A 87 3.40 -0.37 -7.68
C ALA A 87 3.52 -1.88 -7.41
N ILE A 88 2.59 -2.47 -6.66
CA ILE A 88 2.56 -3.93 -6.45
C ILE A 88 2.13 -4.62 -7.73
N GLY A 89 1.05 -4.15 -8.36
CA GLY A 89 0.48 -4.72 -9.58
C GLY A 89 -0.03 -6.16 -9.42
N GLY A 90 -0.49 -6.71 -10.54
CA GLY A 90 -0.82 -8.13 -10.69
C GLY A 90 -1.87 -8.67 -9.74
N GLN A 91 -1.81 -9.98 -9.52
CA GLN A 91 -2.77 -10.70 -8.67
C GLN A 91 -2.62 -10.34 -7.19
N LEU A 92 -1.40 -10.05 -6.73
CA LEU A 92 -1.14 -9.71 -5.33
C LEU A 92 -1.85 -8.43 -4.92
N GLN A 93 -1.77 -7.38 -5.75
CA GLN A 93 -2.50 -6.14 -5.51
C GLN A 93 -4.00 -6.38 -5.47
N SER A 94 -4.56 -7.10 -6.43
CA SER A 94 -5.99 -7.41 -6.48
C SER A 94 -6.47 -8.17 -5.24
N CYS A 95 -5.68 -9.13 -4.74
CA CYS A 95 -6.00 -9.87 -3.53
C CYS A 95 -6.00 -8.97 -2.29
N ILE A 96 -4.99 -8.10 -2.16
CA ILE A 96 -4.89 -7.14 -1.04
C ILE A 96 -6.06 -6.16 -1.08
N GLU A 97 -6.34 -5.57 -2.24
CA GLU A 97 -7.44 -4.62 -2.42
C GLU A 97 -8.81 -5.25 -2.14
N THR A 98 -9.01 -6.50 -2.54
CA THR A 98 -10.25 -7.23 -2.26
C THR A 98 -10.40 -7.51 -0.77
N ARG A 99 -9.31 -7.88 -0.10
CA ARG A 99 -9.30 -8.17 1.33
C ARG A 99 -9.57 -6.92 2.17
N ASP A 100 -8.85 -5.84 1.88
CA ASP A 100 -8.85 -4.62 2.70
C ASP A 100 -9.90 -3.60 2.26
N GLY A 101 -10.67 -3.90 1.19
CA GLY A 101 -11.61 -2.96 0.60
C GLY A 101 -10.92 -1.76 -0.07
N ASN A 102 -9.60 -1.80 -0.24
CA ASN A 102 -8.82 -0.75 -0.90
C ASN A 102 -8.88 -0.90 -2.42
N ASN A 103 -10.08 -0.88 -2.93
CA ASN A 103 -10.27 -0.72 -4.37
C ASN A 103 -10.12 0.77 -4.74
N ALA A 104 -10.16 1.08 -6.04
CA ALA A 104 -9.98 2.45 -6.54
C ALA A 104 -11.02 3.46 -6.02
N THR A 105 -12.04 3.00 -5.30
CA THR A 105 -13.13 3.83 -4.77
C THR A 105 -12.97 4.21 -3.29
N ASN A 106 -12.06 3.58 -2.55
CA ASN A 106 -11.84 3.85 -1.14
C ASN A 106 -10.58 4.70 -0.91
N LEU A 107 -10.68 5.68 -0.01
CA LEU A 107 -9.54 6.45 0.48
C LEU A 107 -8.96 5.76 1.71
N HIS A 108 -7.67 5.46 1.66
CA HIS A 108 -6.90 4.98 2.80
C HIS A 108 -5.86 6.00 3.22
N GLY A 109 -5.76 6.23 4.50
CA GLY A 109 -4.81 7.18 5.03
C GLY A 109 -4.86 7.30 6.54
N THR A 110 -4.03 8.20 7.06
CA THR A 110 -4.02 8.59 8.46
C THR A 110 -4.75 9.91 8.61
N VAL A 111 -5.69 9.98 9.52
CA VAL A 111 -6.36 11.23 9.89
C VAL A 111 -5.43 12.01 10.81
N ASP A 112 -4.92 13.14 10.33
CA ASP A 112 -3.97 13.97 11.08
C ASP A 112 -4.70 14.96 12.00
N SER A 113 -5.87 15.44 11.56
CA SER A 113 -6.70 16.34 12.37
C SER A 113 -8.16 16.30 11.96
N ILE A 114 -9.02 16.59 12.91
CA ILE A 114 -10.47 16.77 12.72
C ILE A 114 -10.89 18.10 13.34
N ALA A 115 -11.65 18.90 12.60
CA ALA A 115 -12.20 20.15 13.08
C ALA A 115 -13.61 20.37 12.52
N ASN A 116 -14.42 21.12 13.26
CA ASN A 116 -15.67 21.65 12.71
C ASN A 116 -15.41 23.03 12.08
N ASN A 117 -15.87 23.24 10.87
CA ASN A 117 -15.85 24.56 10.27
C ASN A 117 -17.08 25.39 10.69
N ALA A 118 -17.10 26.69 10.32
CA ALA A 118 -18.20 27.59 10.62
C ALA A 118 -19.54 27.19 9.99
N ASP A 119 -19.51 26.35 8.96
CA ASP A 119 -20.71 25.87 8.25
C ASP A 119 -21.25 24.54 8.84
N GLY A 120 -20.69 24.07 9.96
CA GLY A 120 -21.09 22.82 10.61
C GLY A 120 -20.64 21.55 9.88
N LYS A 121 -19.67 21.67 8.97
CA LYS A 121 -19.06 20.53 8.29
C LYS A 121 -17.84 20.05 9.06
N LEU A 122 -17.61 18.74 9.04
CA LEU A 122 -16.36 18.16 9.51
C LEU A 122 -15.26 18.40 8.47
N VAL A 123 -14.15 18.92 8.93
CA VAL A 123 -12.94 19.09 8.13
C VAL A 123 -11.91 18.07 8.60
N LEU A 124 -11.62 17.10 7.76
CA LEU A 124 -10.57 16.11 8.01
C LEU A 124 -9.33 16.48 7.21
N THR A 125 -8.20 16.47 7.87
CA THR A 125 -6.90 16.45 7.20
C THR A 125 -6.39 15.01 7.23
N VAL A 126 -6.18 14.45 6.04
CA VAL A 126 -5.79 13.04 5.88
C VAL A 126 -4.50 12.97 5.07
N THR A 127 -3.50 12.27 5.61
CA THR A 127 -2.36 11.83 4.79
C THR A 127 -2.71 10.49 4.18
N GLY A 128 -2.96 10.49 2.87
CA GLY A 128 -3.36 9.29 2.14
C GLY A 128 -2.21 8.32 1.90
N THR A 129 -2.48 7.02 2.01
CA THR A 129 -1.55 5.96 1.59
C THR A 129 -1.76 5.55 0.13
N ASN A 130 -2.95 5.80 -0.40
CA ASN A 130 -3.32 5.55 -1.80
C ASN A 130 -3.51 6.85 -2.61
N CYS A 131 -3.15 7.99 -2.06
CA CYS A 131 -3.01 9.28 -2.74
C CYS A 131 -1.71 9.96 -2.26
N ASN A 132 -1.08 10.72 -3.15
CA ASN A 132 0.27 11.23 -2.91
C ASN A 132 0.34 12.49 -2.05
N ASP A 133 -0.79 13.03 -1.62
CA ASP A 133 -0.85 14.33 -0.98
C ASP A 133 -1.73 14.33 0.29
N VAL A 134 -1.48 15.30 1.15
CA VAL A 134 -2.38 15.63 2.25
C VAL A 134 -3.69 16.14 1.68
N GLN A 135 -4.79 15.53 2.08
CA GLN A 135 -6.13 15.89 1.64
C GLN A 135 -6.88 16.59 2.77
N VAL A 136 -7.54 17.68 2.44
CA VAL A 136 -8.46 18.37 3.34
C VAL A 136 -9.88 18.08 2.88
N LEU A 137 -10.60 17.29 3.65
CA LEU A 137 -11.92 16.80 3.31
C LEU A 137 -12.97 17.58 4.09
N ASN A 138 -13.91 18.20 3.40
CA ASN A 138 -15.09 18.82 4.00
C ASN A 138 -16.26 17.84 3.87
N ILE A 139 -16.54 17.09 4.92
CA ILE A 139 -17.52 16.02 4.92
C ILE A 139 -18.80 16.50 5.63
N PRO A 140 -19.98 16.48 4.97
CA PRO A 140 -21.25 16.59 5.67
C PRO A 140 -21.37 15.46 6.69
N ALA A 141 -22.04 15.71 7.82
CA ALA A 141 -22.18 14.72 8.91
C ALA A 141 -23.16 13.57 8.59
N HIS A 142 -23.34 13.20 7.34
CA HIS A 142 -24.23 12.13 6.86
C HIS A 142 -23.67 11.54 5.57
N ASP A 143 -24.28 10.45 5.11
CA ASP A 143 -23.90 9.71 3.92
C ASP A 143 -23.69 10.58 2.69
N GLY A 144 -22.72 10.23 1.86
CA GLY A 144 -22.45 10.98 0.66
C GLY A 144 -21.30 10.43 -0.17
N GLU A 145 -20.87 11.28 -1.07
CA GLU A 145 -19.72 11.03 -1.92
C GLU A 145 -18.76 12.21 -1.88
N ILE A 146 -17.47 11.94 -1.96
CA ILE A 146 -16.42 12.95 -2.06
C ILE A 146 -15.47 12.60 -3.20
N THR A 147 -15.08 13.60 -3.99
CA THR A 147 -14.12 13.39 -5.08
C THR A 147 -12.78 14.01 -4.72
N ILE A 148 -11.73 13.19 -4.77
CA ILE A 148 -10.35 13.58 -4.50
C ILE A 148 -9.49 13.07 -5.66
N ASN A 149 -8.68 13.93 -6.25
CA ASN A 149 -7.77 13.57 -7.37
C ASN A 149 -8.49 12.80 -8.49
N ASN A 150 -9.68 13.27 -8.91
CA ASN A 150 -10.55 12.66 -9.92
C ASN A 150 -11.07 11.25 -9.57
N ARG A 151 -11.04 10.85 -8.31
CA ARG A 151 -11.66 9.61 -7.82
C ARG A 151 -12.80 9.96 -6.89
N THR A 152 -13.91 9.26 -7.03
CA THR A 152 -15.08 9.41 -6.15
C THR A 152 -15.06 8.33 -5.09
N TYR A 153 -15.19 8.75 -3.84
CA TYR A 153 -15.23 7.91 -2.64
C TYR A 153 -16.61 8.05 -1.99
N ALA A 154 -17.28 6.95 -1.77
CA ALA A 154 -18.51 6.90 -1.00
C ALA A 154 -18.20 6.80 0.49
N TYR A 155 -19.01 7.44 1.32
CA TYR A 155 -18.98 7.28 2.78
C TYR A 155 -20.40 7.15 3.32
N ASP A 156 -20.54 6.38 4.39
CA ASP A 156 -21.81 6.05 5.02
C ASP A 156 -21.66 6.18 6.53
N ASN A 157 -22.67 6.77 7.18
CA ASN A 157 -22.77 6.90 8.63
C ASN A 157 -21.49 7.40 9.30
N PHE A 158 -20.85 8.39 8.71
CA PHE A 158 -19.61 8.93 9.24
C PHE A 158 -19.87 9.71 10.53
N GLU A 159 -19.47 9.14 11.66
CA GLU A 159 -19.54 9.78 12.97
C GLU A 159 -18.15 9.85 13.60
N VAL A 160 -17.71 11.05 13.94
CA VAL A 160 -16.47 11.26 14.71
C VAL A 160 -16.86 11.63 16.13
N LYS A 161 -16.41 10.81 17.09
CA LYS A 161 -16.52 11.09 18.52
C LYS A 161 -15.23 11.69 19.01
N VAL A 162 -15.30 12.93 19.48
CA VAL A 162 -14.17 13.62 20.09
C VAL A 162 -14.37 13.63 21.59
N ASP A 163 -13.36 13.17 22.34
CA ASP A 163 -13.39 13.24 23.80
C ASP A 163 -13.17 14.66 24.32
N ALA A 164 -13.31 14.88 25.64
CA ALA A 164 -13.10 16.18 26.26
C ALA A 164 -11.67 16.71 26.16
N ALA A 165 -10.71 15.88 25.79
CA ALA A 165 -9.31 16.24 25.56
C ALA A 165 -9.00 16.54 24.10
N GLY A 166 -9.98 16.35 23.19
CA GLY A 166 -9.82 16.58 21.75
C GLY A 166 -9.26 15.37 21.00
N ASN A 167 -9.21 14.18 21.60
CA ASN A 167 -8.83 12.95 20.92
C ASN A 167 -10.04 12.37 20.19
N PHE A 168 -9.79 11.71 19.05
CA PHE A 168 -10.79 11.09 18.17
C PHE A 168 -10.40 9.67 17.80
#